data_00c76d64c7aa4443a8b78b749879b720
#
_entry.id   00c76d64c7aa4443a8b78b749879b720
#
_cell.length_a   1.000
_cell.length_b   1.000
_cell.length_c   1.000
_cell.angle_alpha   90.00
_cell.angle_beta   90.00
_cell.angle_gamma   90.00
#
_symmetry.space_group_name_H-M   'P 1'
#
loop_
_entity.id
_entity.type
_entity.pdbx_description
1 polymer ?
#
loop_
_entity_poly.entity_id
_entity_poly.type
_entity_poly.pdbx_seq_one_letter_code
_entity_poly.pdbx_strand_id
1 'polypeptide(L)'
;MAHTGTHSIRVDGGAGFCNHVFFRPKPSTWMAAAPLYARFFVRFEKPLTQSHVTFLALHDEVEMKDLRMGGQSEILMWNRESDDATLPELSPTGIAASVKPETGKWLCVELLIDPAAPKLETWFNGEPVKGLIVEGDPTPDIDAQWQRKADWHPMLSDIRFGWESYGGDENTLWFDDVLLGTSRIGCD
;
A
#
# COMPACT_ATOMS: atom_id res chain seq x y z
N MET A 1 0.65 1.62 22.76
CA MET A 1 -0.60 2.19 22.18
C MET A 1 -1.16 1.13 21.26
N ALA A 2 -2.44 0.79 21.33
CA ALA A 2 -3.04 -0.25 20.49
C ALA A 2 -4.32 0.29 19.86
N HIS A 3 -4.74 -0.25 18.70
CA HIS A 3 -6.07 -0.04 18.14
C HIS A 3 -7.08 -0.87 18.91
N THR A 4 -6.86 -2.19 18.96
CA THR A 4 -7.60 -3.09 19.85
C THR A 4 -6.66 -3.85 20.79
N GLY A 5 -7.21 -4.51 21.80
CA GLY A 5 -6.41 -5.26 22.76
C GLY A 5 -5.40 -4.40 23.51
N THR A 6 -4.15 -4.88 23.65
CA THR A 6 -3.13 -4.26 24.50
C THR A 6 -1.81 -3.96 23.78
N HIS A 7 -1.63 -4.43 22.56
CA HIS A 7 -0.35 -4.37 21.84
C HIS A 7 -0.55 -3.92 20.39
N SER A 8 0.45 -3.24 19.86
CA SER A 8 0.63 -2.94 18.45
C SER A 8 2.12 -3.05 18.11
N ILE A 9 2.45 -3.11 16.83
CA ILE A 9 3.83 -3.10 16.37
C ILE A 9 4.21 -1.66 16.07
N ARG A 10 5.26 -1.15 16.72
CA ARG A 10 5.84 0.16 16.45
C ARG A 10 7.03 0.00 15.51
N VAL A 11 7.09 0.86 14.52
CA VAL A 11 8.18 0.97 13.54
C VAL A 11 8.73 2.39 13.61
N ASP A 12 10.01 2.52 13.94
CA ASP A 12 10.73 3.80 13.88
C ASP A 12 11.53 3.83 12.58
N GLY A 13 10.97 4.50 11.57
CA GLY A 13 11.53 4.61 10.24
C GLY A 13 12.46 5.81 10.11
N GLY A 14 13.69 5.57 9.69
CA GLY A 14 14.70 6.59 9.46
C GLY A 14 14.63 7.23 8.08
N ALA A 15 15.25 8.41 7.95
CA ALA A 15 15.48 9.08 6.69
C ALA A 15 16.65 8.45 5.91
N GLY A 16 16.75 8.75 4.62
CA GLY A 16 17.83 8.34 3.74
C GLY A 16 17.37 7.42 2.62
N PHE A 17 18.07 7.48 1.49
CA PHE A 17 17.71 6.69 0.30
C PHE A 17 17.80 5.19 0.58
N CYS A 18 16.71 4.47 0.30
CA CYS A 18 16.55 3.03 0.58
C CYS A 18 16.78 2.64 2.05
N ASN A 19 16.66 3.57 2.99
CA ASN A 19 16.72 3.23 4.41
C ASN A 19 15.39 2.63 4.84
N HIS A 20 15.40 1.37 5.24
CA HIS A 20 14.17 0.63 5.49
C HIS A 20 14.21 -0.21 6.77
N VAL A 21 13.04 -0.41 7.35
CA VAL A 21 12.76 -1.37 8.41
C VAL A 21 11.37 -1.97 8.19
N PHE A 22 11.32 -3.28 7.99
CA PHE A 22 10.07 -4.00 7.77
C PHE A 22 9.94 -5.20 8.71
N PHE A 23 8.71 -5.48 9.13
CA PHE A 23 8.33 -6.76 9.70
C PHE A 23 7.38 -7.49 8.75
N ARG A 24 7.34 -8.80 8.85
CA ARG A 24 6.40 -9.63 8.07
C ARG A 24 5.72 -10.66 8.97
N PRO A 25 4.43 -10.96 8.72
CA PRO A 25 3.82 -12.16 9.28
C PRO A 25 4.53 -13.41 8.73
N LYS A 26 4.35 -14.54 9.38
CA LYS A 26 4.85 -15.81 8.82
C LYS A 26 4.22 -16.03 7.45
N PRO A 27 5.00 -16.46 6.44
CA PRO A 27 4.45 -16.74 5.11
C PRO A 27 3.31 -17.74 5.20
N SER A 28 2.23 -17.49 4.47
CA SER A 28 1.17 -18.45 4.27
C SER A 28 1.14 -18.86 2.80
N THR A 29 1.02 -20.15 2.54
CA THR A 29 1.12 -20.76 1.20
C THR A 29 -0.04 -20.39 0.26
N TRP A 30 -1.07 -19.69 0.76
CA TRP A 30 -2.26 -19.33 -0.01
C TRP A 30 -2.13 -17.99 -0.76
N MET A 31 -1.07 -17.20 -0.52
CA MET A 31 -0.94 -15.85 -1.10
C MET A 31 -0.74 -15.84 -2.63
N ALA A 32 -0.22 -16.93 -3.21
CA ALA A 32 0.27 -16.93 -4.59
C ALA A 32 -0.80 -17.08 -5.69
N ALA A 33 -2.00 -17.58 -5.39
CA ALA A 33 -2.93 -18.02 -6.44
C ALA A 33 -4.40 -17.59 -6.27
N ALA A 34 -4.73 -16.84 -5.25
CA ALA A 34 -6.09 -16.38 -4.97
C ALA A 34 -6.11 -14.86 -4.81
N PRO A 35 -7.25 -14.20 -4.99
CA PRO A 35 -7.38 -12.80 -4.63
C PRO A 35 -6.92 -12.59 -3.19
N LEU A 36 -5.96 -11.68 -3.01
CA LEU A 36 -5.49 -11.28 -1.69
C LEU A 36 -6.29 -10.09 -1.21
N TYR A 37 -7.00 -10.28 -0.10
CA TYR A 37 -7.49 -9.18 0.71
C TYR A 37 -6.59 -9.02 1.93
N ALA A 38 -6.14 -7.81 2.18
CA ALA A 38 -5.40 -7.46 3.39
C ALA A 38 -6.05 -6.26 4.04
N ARG A 39 -6.28 -6.33 5.34
CA ARG A 39 -6.72 -5.20 6.15
C ARG A 39 -5.76 -5.01 7.30
N PHE A 40 -5.38 -3.77 7.57
CA PHE A 40 -4.58 -3.39 8.73
C PHE A 40 -4.96 -2.01 9.22
N PHE A 41 -4.72 -1.76 10.48
CA PHE A 41 -4.78 -0.43 11.05
C PHE A 41 -3.36 0.14 11.14
N VAL A 42 -3.21 1.38 10.69
CA VAL A 42 -1.95 2.11 10.75
C VAL A 42 -2.16 3.48 11.39
N ARG A 43 -1.19 3.92 12.17
CA ARG A 43 -1.18 5.25 12.77
C ARG A 43 0.15 5.91 12.48
N PHE A 44 0.11 7.09 11.90
CA PHE A 44 1.29 7.90 11.57
C PHE A 44 1.54 8.93 12.67
N GLU A 45 2.80 9.09 13.09
CA GLU A 45 3.20 10.19 13.98
C GLU A 45 3.30 11.51 13.24
N LYS A 46 3.88 11.49 12.03
CA LYS A 46 4.06 12.66 11.17
C LYS A 46 3.25 12.50 9.89
N PRO A 47 2.85 13.61 9.23
CA PRO A 47 2.17 13.52 7.94
C PRO A 47 3.09 12.92 6.86
N LEU A 48 2.48 12.36 5.83
CA LEU A 48 3.18 12.09 4.57
C LEU A 48 3.62 13.42 3.94
N THR A 49 4.74 13.41 3.24
CA THR A 49 5.34 14.61 2.65
C THR A 49 5.33 14.55 1.12
N GLN A 50 6.09 15.41 0.47
CA GLN A 50 6.26 15.39 -0.98
C GLN A 50 7.12 14.22 -1.45
N SER A 51 7.97 13.65 -0.58
CA SER A 51 8.89 12.58 -0.91
C SER A 51 8.19 11.23 -1.04
N HIS A 52 8.77 10.34 -1.83
CA HIS A 52 8.34 8.95 -1.91
C HIS A 52 8.77 8.19 -0.64
N VAL A 53 7.81 7.53 -0.03
CA VAL A 53 8.01 6.61 1.10
C VAL A 53 7.15 5.35 0.90
N THR A 54 7.57 4.23 1.48
CA THR A 54 6.83 2.96 1.47
C THR A 54 6.57 2.50 2.89
N PHE A 55 5.35 2.04 3.20
CA PHE A 55 5.03 1.44 4.50
C PHE A 55 4.40 0.03 4.38
N LEU A 56 4.09 -0.40 3.17
CA LEU A 56 3.65 -1.75 2.82
C LEU A 56 4.36 -2.18 1.54
N ALA A 57 4.93 -3.38 1.54
CA ALA A 57 5.57 -3.97 0.37
C ALA A 57 5.14 -5.43 0.21
N LEU A 58 4.90 -5.85 -1.03
CA LEU A 58 4.56 -7.22 -1.40
C LEU A 58 5.51 -7.66 -2.52
N HIS A 59 6.20 -8.78 -2.33
CA HIS A 59 7.11 -9.28 -3.36
C HIS A 59 6.36 -10.00 -4.47
N ASP A 60 6.61 -9.59 -5.70
CA ASP A 60 6.09 -10.22 -6.92
C ASP A 60 7.18 -11.10 -7.55
N GLU A 61 7.00 -12.41 -7.49
CA GLU A 61 7.92 -13.43 -8.03
C GLU A 61 7.98 -13.41 -9.57
N VAL A 62 6.98 -12.89 -10.25
CA VAL A 62 6.99 -12.77 -11.72
C VAL A 62 7.91 -11.65 -12.15
N GLU A 63 7.79 -10.49 -11.52
CA GLU A 63 8.59 -9.31 -11.84
C GLU A 63 9.94 -9.29 -11.09
N MET A 64 10.11 -10.13 -10.06
CA MET A 64 11.26 -10.11 -9.13
C MET A 64 11.46 -8.73 -8.51
N LYS A 65 10.36 -8.05 -8.21
CA LYS A 65 10.26 -6.69 -7.73
C LYS A 65 9.09 -6.55 -6.75
N ASP A 66 9.03 -5.43 -6.07
CA ASP A 66 7.99 -5.18 -5.09
C ASP A 66 6.83 -4.36 -5.66
N LEU A 67 5.63 -4.73 -5.25
CA LEU A 67 4.47 -3.87 -5.27
C LEU A 67 4.42 -3.13 -3.94
N ARG A 68 4.41 -1.81 -3.98
CA ARG A 68 4.58 -0.96 -2.78
C ARG A 68 3.39 -0.04 -2.58
N MET A 69 2.89 0.04 -1.34
CA MET A 69 2.00 1.11 -0.92
C MET A 69 2.74 2.04 0.02
N GLY A 70 2.58 3.33 -0.21
CA GLY A 70 3.23 4.33 0.60
C GLY A 70 2.64 5.72 0.38
N GLY A 71 3.50 6.71 0.25
CA GLY A 71 3.11 8.08 -0.01
C GLY A 71 4.07 8.81 -0.92
N GLN A 72 3.50 9.74 -1.67
CA GLN A 72 4.21 10.79 -2.40
C GLN A 72 3.23 11.94 -2.60
N SER A 73 3.72 13.18 -2.71
CA SER A 73 2.86 14.36 -2.83
C SER A 73 1.81 14.46 -1.69
N GLU A 74 2.18 13.97 -0.50
CA GLU A 74 1.36 13.95 0.73
C GLU A 74 0.14 13.01 0.71
N ILE A 75 -0.05 12.20 -0.34
CA ILE A 75 -1.20 11.30 -0.51
C ILE A 75 -0.78 9.84 -0.44
N LEU A 76 -1.74 8.92 -0.20
CA LEU A 76 -1.53 7.50 -0.39
C LEU A 76 -1.31 7.19 -1.87
N MET A 77 -0.37 6.28 -2.14
CA MET A 77 0.04 5.91 -3.48
C MET A 77 0.46 4.45 -3.53
N TRP A 78 0.17 3.78 -4.65
CA TRP A 78 0.85 2.56 -5.04
C TRP A 78 2.00 2.87 -6.01
N ASN A 79 3.06 2.09 -5.89
CA ASN A 79 4.17 2.06 -6.84
C ASN A 79 4.46 0.61 -7.24
N ARG A 80 4.56 0.36 -8.55
CA ARG A 80 5.03 -0.91 -9.09
C ARG A 80 6.50 -0.76 -9.45
N GLU A 81 7.37 -1.36 -8.63
CA GLU A 81 8.82 -1.14 -8.73
C GLU A 81 9.41 -1.55 -10.07
N SER A 82 8.81 -2.53 -10.77
CA SER A 82 9.36 -3.08 -12.01
C SER A 82 9.41 -2.08 -13.18
N ASP A 83 8.53 -1.10 -13.19
CA ASP A 83 8.44 -0.06 -14.22
C ASP A 83 8.19 1.34 -13.66
N ASP A 84 8.27 1.47 -12.33
CA ASP A 84 8.07 2.71 -11.59
C ASP A 84 6.70 3.38 -11.82
N ALA A 85 5.71 2.59 -12.26
CA ALA A 85 4.34 3.08 -12.42
C ALA A 85 3.74 3.41 -11.06
N THR A 86 3.06 4.55 -10.97
CA THR A 86 2.33 4.99 -9.78
C THR A 86 0.82 4.89 -9.97
N LEU A 87 0.11 4.73 -8.87
CA LEU A 87 -1.34 4.78 -8.80
C LEU A 87 -1.75 5.61 -7.56
N PRO A 88 -2.40 6.77 -7.72
CA PRO A 88 -2.75 7.42 -8.98
C PRO A 88 -1.51 7.95 -9.72
N GLU A 89 -1.67 8.32 -10.98
CA GLU A 89 -0.64 9.12 -11.66
C GLU A 89 -0.45 10.44 -10.89
N LEU A 90 0.79 10.90 -10.77
CA LEU A 90 1.13 12.10 -9.98
C LEU A 90 0.85 13.40 -10.76
N SER A 91 -0.31 13.46 -11.39
CA SER A 91 -0.88 14.67 -11.97
C SER A 91 -1.75 15.40 -10.95
N PRO A 92 -2.11 16.66 -11.17
CA PRO A 92 -3.05 17.36 -10.29
C PRO A 92 -4.39 16.63 -10.11
N THR A 93 -4.92 16.02 -11.17
CA THR A 93 -6.17 15.24 -11.14
C THR A 93 -5.99 13.95 -10.35
N GLY A 94 -4.91 13.22 -10.57
CA GLY A 94 -4.61 11.98 -9.85
C GLY A 94 -4.35 12.22 -8.36
N ILE A 95 -3.61 13.27 -8.01
CA ILE A 95 -3.39 13.67 -6.61
C ILE A 95 -4.72 13.95 -5.90
N ALA A 96 -5.66 14.62 -6.57
CA ALA A 96 -6.98 14.92 -6.01
C ALA A 96 -7.88 13.68 -5.87
N ALA A 97 -7.55 12.57 -6.54
CA ALA A 97 -8.30 11.32 -6.47
C ALA A 97 -7.84 10.36 -5.36
N SER A 98 -6.79 10.71 -4.64
CA SER A 98 -6.30 9.94 -3.48
C SER A 98 -6.49 10.71 -2.17
N VAL A 99 -6.07 10.11 -1.06
CA VAL A 99 -6.31 10.61 0.29
C VAL A 99 -5.01 11.00 1.00
N LYS A 100 -5.09 12.02 1.85
CA LYS A 100 -4.04 12.39 2.81
C LYS A 100 -4.34 11.73 4.15
N PRO A 101 -3.50 10.79 4.63
CA PRO A 101 -3.69 10.20 5.94
C PRO A 101 -3.56 11.24 7.05
N GLU A 102 -4.51 11.22 7.99
CA GLU A 102 -4.43 12.05 9.20
C GLU A 102 -3.40 11.46 10.18
N THR A 103 -2.67 12.33 10.87
CA THR A 103 -1.72 11.91 11.92
C THR A 103 -2.41 11.69 13.25
N GLY A 104 -1.81 10.87 14.09
CA GLY A 104 -2.24 10.68 15.47
C GLY A 104 -3.53 9.86 15.65
N LYS A 105 -4.11 9.36 14.56
CA LYS A 105 -5.32 8.52 14.55
C LYS A 105 -5.01 7.15 13.99
N TRP A 106 -5.76 6.14 14.42
CA TRP A 106 -5.79 4.85 13.77
C TRP A 106 -6.61 4.95 12.50
N LEU A 107 -6.04 4.50 11.41
CA LEU A 107 -6.59 4.55 10.06
C LEU A 107 -6.67 3.13 9.53
N CYS A 108 -7.85 2.72 9.09
CA CYS A 108 -8.05 1.44 8.46
C CYS A 108 -7.66 1.51 6.99
N VAL A 109 -6.76 0.64 6.57
CA VAL A 109 -6.42 0.41 5.17
C VAL A 109 -6.80 -1.02 4.81
N GLU A 110 -7.58 -1.18 3.76
CA GLU A 110 -7.89 -2.47 3.18
C GLU A 110 -7.54 -2.46 1.70
N LEU A 111 -7.05 -3.56 1.18
CA LEU A 111 -6.68 -3.74 -0.21
C LEU A 111 -7.16 -5.06 -0.78
N LEU A 112 -7.40 -5.07 -2.07
CA LEU A 112 -7.57 -6.25 -2.91
C LEU A 112 -6.48 -6.24 -3.97
N ILE A 113 -5.81 -7.37 -4.15
CA ILE A 113 -4.99 -7.66 -5.32
C ILE A 113 -5.46 -8.99 -5.89
N ASP A 114 -5.98 -8.97 -7.12
CA ASP A 114 -6.39 -10.18 -7.84
C ASP A 114 -5.38 -10.50 -8.94
N PRO A 115 -4.57 -11.55 -8.81
CA PRO A 115 -3.58 -11.90 -9.82
C PRO A 115 -4.19 -12.52 -11.09
N ALA A 116 -5.42 -13.03 -11.03
CA ALA A 116 -6.09 -13.64 -12.18
C ALA A 116 -6.72 -12.62 -13.13
N ALA A 117 -7.18 -11.52 -12.58
CA ALA A 117 -7.64 -10.36 -13.34
C ALA A 117 -6.80 -9.18 -12.82
N PRO A 118 -5.94 -8.53 -13.61
CA PRO A 118 -5.02 -7.51 -13.10
C PRO A 118 -5.79 -6.35 -12.44
N LYS A 119 -6.29 -6.65 -11.25
CA LYS A 119 -7.21 -5.82 -10.48
C LYS A 119 -6.58 -5.47 -9.14
N LEU A 120 -6.64 -4.20 -8.80
CA LEU A 120 -6.24 -3.67 -7.53
C LEU A 120 -7.31 -2.70 -7.04
N GLU A 121 -7.72 -2.85 -5.79
CA GLU A 121 -8.63 -1.91 -5.12
C GLU A 121 -8.08 -1.56 -3.75
N THR A 122 -8.32 -0.33 -3.32
CA THR A 122 -7.94 0.14 -1.99
C THR A 122 -9.10 0.86 -1.33
N TRP A 123 -9.34 0.53 -0.07
CA TRP A 123 -10.29 1.22 0.79
C TRP A 123 -9.55 1.89 1.94
N PHE A 124 -9.99 3.05 2.30
CA PHE A 124 -9.46 3.83 3.40
C PHE A 124 -10.59 4.22 4.35
N ASN A 125 -10.51 3.76 5.61
CA ASN A 125 -11.59 3.89 6.59
C ASN A 125 -12.94 3.36 6.07
N GLY A 126 -12.92 2.26 5.32
CA GLY A 126 -14.11 1.60 4.76
C GLY A 126 -14.56 2.13 3.39
N GLU A 127 -14.11 3.31 2.97
CA GLU A 127 -14.50 3.94 1.72
C GLU A 127 -13.49 3.65 0.59
N PRO A 128 -13.94 3.36 -0.65
CA PRO A 128 -13.04 3.12 -1.77
C PRO A 128 -12.28 4.42 -2.12
N VAL A 129 -10.98 4.28 -2.37
CA VAL A 129 -10.12 5.39 -2.82
C VAL A 129 -10.06 5.38 -4.33
N LYS A 130 -10.79 6.30 -4.96
CA LYS A 130 -10.99 6.35 -6.42
C LYS A 130 -9.69 6.31 -7.23
N GLY A 131 -8.64 6.99 -6.77
CA GLY A 131 -7.34 7.03 -7.43
C GLY A 131 -6.49 5.79 -7.20
N LEU A 132 -6.92 4.85 -6.34
CA LEU A 132 -6.17 3.64 -5.99
C LEU A 132 -6.94 2.37 -6.42
N ILE A 133 -7.52 2.43 -7.63
CA ILE A 133 -8.29 1.34 -8.25
C ILE A 133 -7.73 1.09 -9.65
N VAL A 134 -7.48 -0.19 -9.97
CA VAL A 134 -7.21 -0.70 -11.30
C VAL A 134 -8.33 -1.67 -11.64
N GLU A 135 -9.10 -1.39 -12.69
CA GLU A 135 -10.30 -2.15 -13.04
C GLU A 135 -10.37 -2.60 -14.51
N GLY A 136 -9.31 -2.35 -15.29
CA GLY A 136 -9.18 -2.83 -16.67
C GLY A 136 -9.32 -1.73 -17.72
N ASP A 137 -10.12 -0.70 -17.50
CA ASP A 137 -10.26 0.42 -18.44
C ASP A 137 -9.36 1.59 -18.02
N PRO A 138 -8.40 2.02 -18.88
CA PRO A 138 -7.49 3.11 -18.55
C PRO A 138 -8.23 4.43 -18.28
N THR A 139 -8.00 4.99 -17.10
CA THR A 139 -8.51 6.32 -16.74
C THR A 139 -7.33 7.31 -16.75
N PRO A 140 -7.36 8.33 -17.64
CA PRO A 140 -6.31 9.35 -17.68
C PRO A 140 -6.08 9.99 -16.30
N ASP A 141 -4.80 10.21 -15.94
CA ASP A 141 -4.36 10.79 -14.67
C ASP A 141 -4.66 9.93 -13.43
N ILE A 142 -5.23 8.74 -13.58
CA ILE A 142 -5.46 7.81 -12.46
C ILE A 142 -4.63 6.55 -12.67
N ASP A 143 -4.99 5.68 -13.59
CA ASP A 143 -4.36 4.36 -13.77
C ASP A 143 -3.81 4.09 -15.18
N ALA A 144 -3.86 5.07 -16.10
CA ALA A 144 -3.37 4.88 -17.46
C ALA A 144 -1.88 4.49 -17.52
N GLN A 145 -1.05 5.01 -16.63
CA GLN A 145 0.34 4.59 -16.50
C GLN A 145 0.45 3.13 -16.06
N TRP A 146 -0.37 2.73 -15.08
CA TRP A 146 -0.42 1.36 -14.58
C TRP A 146 -0.87 0.37 -15.64
N GLN A 147 -1.87 0.75 -16.44
CA GLN A 147 -2.44 -0.06 -17.51
C GLN A 147 -1.52 -0.23 -18.73
N ARG A 148 -0.39 0.49 -18.82
CA ARG A 148 0.61 0.26 -19.89
C ARG A 148 1.21 -1.14 -19.84
N LYS A 149 1.17 -1.81 -18.68
CA LYS A 149 1.53 -3.20 -18.50
C LYS A 149 0.27 -4.04 -18.38
N ALA A 150 -0.40 -4.25 -19.55
CA ALA A 150 -1.69 -4.92 -19.62
C ALA A 150 -1.66 -6.41 -19.22
N ASP A 151 -0.49 -7.02 -19.25
CA ASP A 151 -0.23 -8.41 -18.87
C ASP A 151 0.36 -8.53 -17.45
N TRP A 152 0.19 -7.54 -16.61
CA TRP A 152 0.63 -7.61 -15.23
C TRP A 152 -0.24 -8.58 -14.42
N HIS A 153 0.33 -9.73 -14.10
CA HIS A 153 -0.28 -10.78 -13.29
C HIS A 153 0.68 -11.13 -12.15
N PRO A 154 0.61 -10.44 -11.01
CA PRO A 154 1.56 -10.63 -9.92
C PRO A 154 1.41 -11.99 -9.25
N MET A 155 2.52 -12.61 -8.88
CA MET A 155 2.56 -13.78 -8.02
C MET A 155 3.16 -13.37 -6.67
N LEU A 156 2.30 -12.98 -5.74
CA LEU A 156 2.72 -12.45 -4.47
C LEU A 156 3.22 -13.56 -3.53
N SER A 157 4.41 -13.41 -2.99
CA SER A 157 5.05 -14.40 -2.11
C SER A 157 5.15 -13.94 -0.66
N ASP A 158 5.12 -12.65 -0.40
CA ASP A 158 5.12 -12.09 0.96
C ASP A 158 4.29 -10.81 1.07
N ILE A 159 4.11 -10.37 2.31
CA ILE A 159 3.60 -9.05 2.65
C ILE A 159 4.42 -8.52 3.83
N ARG A 160 4.91 -7.30 3.72
CA ARG A 160 5.78 -6.64 4.69
C ARG A 160 5.23 -5.29 5.06
N PHE A 161 5.22 -4.97 6.35
CA PHE A 161 4.76 -3.71 6.91
C PHE A 161 5.93 -3.00 7.57
N GLY A 162 6.04 -1.69 7.42
CA GLY A 162 7.17 -0.98 8.00
C GLY A 162 7.35 0.43 7.46
N TRP A 163 8.57 0.75 7.11
CA TRP A 163 8.95 2.03 6.55
C TRP A 163 10.15 1.89 5.63
N GLU A 164 10.10 2.55 4.49
CA GLU A 164 11.23 2.81 3.63
C GLU A 164 11.18 4.25 3.14
N SER A 165 12.30 4.95 3.25
CA SER A 165 12.44 6.33 2.77
C SER A 165 13.28 6.36 1.51
N TYR A 166 12.86 7.19 0.55
CA TYR A 166 13.64 7.52 -0.65
C TYR A 166 14.21 8.94 -0.61
N GLY A 167 14.13 9.59 0.53
CA GLY A 167 14.56 10.98 0.71
C GLY A 167 14.93 11.33 2.16
N GLY A 168 14.53 12.52 2.58
CA GLY A 168 14.82 13.06 3.90
C GLY A 168 13.80 12.72 4.99
N ASP A 169 12.81 11.89 4.68
CA ASP A 169 11.68 11.67 5.58
C ASP A 169 11.95 10.55 6.58
N GLU A 170 11.61 10.80 7.82
CA GLU A 170 11.53 9.85 8.91
C GLU A 170 10.13 9.88 9.52
N ASN A 171 9.65 8.75 10.00
CA ASN A 171 8.35 8.67 10.67
C ASN A 171 8.34 7.54 11.70
N THR A 172 7.46 7.65 12.68
CA THR A 172 7.09 6.53 13.53
C THR A 172 5.68 6.08 13.16
N LEU A 173 5.54 4.80 12.88
CA LEU A 173 4.26 4.17 12.55
C LEU A 173 3.91 3.11 13.59
N TRP A 174 2.63 2.93 13.82
CA TRP A 174 2.12 1.78 14.57
C TRP A 174 1.18 0.99 13.66
N PHE A 175 1.34 -0.33 13.69
CA PHE A 175 0.48 -1.27 12.96
C PHE A 175 -0.25 -2.15 13.95
N ASP A 176 -1.53 -2.42 13.67
CA ASP A 176 -2.38 -3.27 14.50
C ASP A 176 -3.43 -3.98 13.66
N ASP A 177 -4.04 -5.01 14.25
CA ASP A 177 -5.17 -5.76 13.68
C ASP A 177 -4.98 -6.16 12.20
N VAL A 178 -3.80 -6.66 11.86
CA VAL A 178 -3.49 -7.12 10.51
C VAL A 178 -4.23 -8.43 10.24
N LEU A 179 -5.09 -8.42 9.23
CA LEU A 179 -5.81 -9.59 8.75
C LEU A 179 -5.58 -9.80 7.26
N LEU A 180 -5.44 -11.05 6.87
CA LEU A 180 -5.31 -11.47 5.47
C LEU A 180 -6.41 -12.48 5.15
N GLY A 181 -6.97 -12.40 3.94
CA GLY A 181 -8.08 -13.25 3.53
C GLY A 181 -8.26 -13.36 2.03
N THR A 182 -9.26 -14.13 1.62
CA THR A 182 -9.66 -14.31 0.21
C THR A 182 -10.99 -13.61 -0.12
N SER A 183 -11.51 -12.85 0.84
CA SER A 183 -12.71 -12.03 0.69
C SER A 183 -12.54 -10.74 1.47
N ARG A 184 -13.33 -9.73 1.13
CA ARG A 184 -13.32 -8.43 1.83
C ARG A 184 -13.55 -8.60 3.32
N ILE A 185 -12.75 -7.90 4.12
CA ILE A 185 -12.70 -8.03 5.59
C ILE A 185 -13.50 -6.89 6.25
N GLY A 186 -13.35 -5.67 5.76
CA GLY A 186 -13.96 -4.47 6.35
C GLY A 186 -13.13 -3.88 7.50
N CYS A 187 -13.55 -2.70 7.94
CA CYS A 187 -12.89 -1.93 9.00
C CYS A 187 -13.57 -2.05 10.37
N ASP A 188 -14.68 -2.78 10.47
CA ASP A 188 -15.47 -2.95 11.70
C ASP A 188 -14.89 -4.03 12.63
#